data_8b7f98db2157158027994f05cc36dcd0
#
_entry.id   8b7f98db2157158027994f05cc36dcd0
#
_cell.length_a   1.000
_cell.length_b   1.000
_cell.length_c   1.000
_cell.angle_alpha   90.00
_cell.angle_beta   90.00
_cell.angle_gamma   90.00
#
_symmetry.space_group_name_H-M   'P 1'
#
loop_
_entity.id
_entity.type
_entity.pdbx_description
1 polymer ?
#
loop_
_entity_poly.entity_id
_entity_poly.type
_entity_poly.pdbx_seq_one_letter_code
_entity_poly.pdbx_strand_id
1 'polypeptide(L)'
;DSVDEERLLRTAIALVGTPSPTRSAADVADQLAELLSDEGFEVERPVAGYEASPAVVARFHSGQPGRVLQFNGHLDTVHLPFVPPRVEAGVMYGSGVSDMKGGISAAVEAMRVLRDGGFLSAGGVMLTAHDLHEVPWGDGTQVNALIAEGFIGDGVLLPEYHCHNCPVVGRGQAMFQVRV
;
A
#
# COMPACT_ATOMS: atom_id res chain seq x y z
N ASP A 1 -8.01 -17.80 15.35
CA ASP A 1 -7.26 -17.10 14.29
C ASP A 1 -8.13 -15.95 13.80
N SER A 2 -7.64 -14.73 13.87
CA SER A 2 -8.47 -13.55 13.60
C SER A 2 -8.37 -13.08 12.14
N VAL A 3 -7.45 -13.66 11.36
CA VAL A 3 -7.25 -13.34 9.95
C VAL A 3 -8.25 -14.10 9.10
N ASP A 4 -8.98 -13.38 8.24
CA ASP A 4 -9.87 -13.94 7.22
C ASP A 4 -9.09 -14.09 5.91
N GLU A 5 -8.58 -15.29 5.64
CA GLU A 5 -7.76 -15.58 4.46
C GLU A 5 -8.52 -15.38 3.14
N GLU A 6 -9.84 -15.65 3.13
CA GLU A 6 -10.65 -15.43 1.93
C GLU A 6 -10.84 -13.94 1.65
N ARG A 7 -11.06 -13.13 2.69
CA ARG A 7 -11.18 -11.68 2.59
C ARG A 7 -9.86 -11.06 2.15
N LEU A 8 -8.74 -11.49 2.75
CA LEU A 8 -7.39 -11.10 2.34
C LEU A 8 -7.16 -11.40 0.85
N LEU A 9 -7.46 -12.64 0.43
CA LEU A 9 -7.29 -13.04 -0.96
C LEU A 9 -8.17 -12.23 -1.92
N ARG A 10 -9.43 -11.98 -1.57
CA ARG A 10 -10.33 -11.13 -2.37
C ARG A 10 -9.76 -9.72 -2.55
N THR A 11 -9.25 -9.11 -1.48
CA THR A 11 -8.59 -7.79 -1.54
C THR A 11 -7.37 -7.84 -2.46
N ALA A 12 -6.52 -8.84 -2.32
CA ALA A 12 -5.31 -8.99 -3.15
C ALA A 12 -5.67 -9.19 -4.64
N ILE A 13 -6.65 -10.03 -4.95
CA ILE A 13 -7.12 -10.26 -6.33
C ILE A 13 -7.65 -8.95 -6.94
N ALA A 14 -8.43 -8.18 -6.18
CA ALA A 14 -8.98 -6.92 -6.64
C ALA A 14 -7.86 -5.90 -6.97
N LEU A 15 -6.94 -5.66 -6.05
CA LEU A 15 -5.86 -4.69 -6.26
C LEU A 15 -4.88 -5.12 -7.35
N VAL A 16 -4.51 -6.39 -7.39
CA VAL A 16 -3.60 -6.94 -8.43
C VAL A 16 -4.29 -6.98 -9.80
N GLY A 17 -5.61 -7.16 -9.83
CA GLY A 17 -6.40 -7.18 -11.06
C GLY A 17 -6.46 -5.85 -11.80
N THR A 18 -6.16 -4.74 -11.12
CA THR A 18 -6.16 -3.40 -11.69
C THR A 18 -4.75 -3.01 -12.14
N PRO A 19 -4.49 -2.86 -13.45
CA PRO A 19 -3.19 -2.43 -13.95
C PRO A 19 -2.82 -1.04 -13.40
N SER A 20 -1.59 -0.88 -12.93
CA SER A 20 -1.14 0.36 -12.32
C SER A 20 0.33 0.64 -12.60
N PRO A 21 0.75 0.77 -13.88
CA PRO A 21 2.12 1.16 -14.14
C PRO A 21 2.41 2.53 -13.52
N THR A 22 3.63 2.74 -13.03
CA THR A 22 4.05 3.99 -12.39
C THR A 22 3.58 5.22 -13.15
N ARG A 23 3.02 6.20 -12.45
CA ARG A 23 2.31 7.38 -12.96
C ARG A 23 0.89 7.13 -13.45
N SER A 24 0.35 5.93 -13.29
CA SER A 24 -0.98 5.56 -13.72
C SER A 24 -1.68 4.63 -12.71
N ALA A 25 -1.47 4.88 -11.41
CA ALA A 25 -2.06 4.08 -10.34
C ALA A 25 -3.42 4.63 -9.83
N ALA A 26 -4.01 5.62 -10.50
CA ALA A 26 -5.25 6.26 -10.06
C ALA A 26 -6.39 5.25 -9.86
N ASP A 27 -6.62 4.36 -10.83
CA ASP A 27 -7.74 3.42 -10.78
C ASP A 27 -7.63 2.45 -9.59
N VAL A 28 -6.43 1.93 -9.29
CA VAL A 28 -6.23 1.06 -8.13
C VAL A 28 -6.29 1.84 -6.81
N ALA A 29 -5.87 3.12 -6.83
CA ALA A 29 -5.99 3.99 -5.66
C ALA A 29 -7.46 4.32 -5.35
N ASP A 30 -8.27 4.58 -6.38
CA ASP A 30 -9.72 4.77 -6.23
C ASP A 30 -10.38 3.51 -5.68
N GLN A 31 -10.07 2.37 -6.26
CA GLN A 31 -10.58 1.07 -5.80
C GLN A 31 -10.22 0.78 -4.33
N LEU A 32 -8.98 1.05 -3.91
CA LEU A 32 -8.56 0.88 -2.52
C LEU A 32 -9.29 1.84 -1.59
N ALA A 33 -9.45 3.10 -2.01
CA ALA A 33 -10.14 4.12 -1.23
C ALA A 33 -11.63 3.77 -1.04
N GLU A 34 -12.31 3.35 -2.10
CA GLU A 34 -13.71 2.90 -2.06
C GLU A 34 -13.86 1.70 -1.11
N LEU A 35 -13.02 0.66 -1.28
CA LEU A 35 -13.05 -0.53 -0.44
C LEU A 35 -12.92 -0.18 1.05
N LEU A 36 -11.96 0.68 1.41
CA LEU A 36 -11.72 1.06 2.80
C LEU A 36 -12.84 1.96 3.36
N SER A 37 -13.36 2.87 2.52
CA SER A 37 -14.48 3.74 2.89
C SER A 37 -15.76 2.94 3.14
N ASP A 38 -16.10 2.00 2.27
CA ASP A 38 -17.27 1.12 2.40
C ASP A 38 -17.20 0.25 3.66
N GLU A 39 -16.00 -0.06 4.11
CA GLU A 39 -15.75 -0.80 5.35
C GLU A 39 -15.69 0.10 6.59
N GLY A 40 -15.90 1.41 6.45
CA GLY A 40 -16.02 2.36 7.56
C GLY A 40 -14.68 2.85 8.13
N PHE A 41 -13.59 2.74 7.37
CA PHE A 41 -12.36 3.47 7.69
C PHE A 41 -12.50 4.95 7.31
N GLU A 42 -11.81 5.83 8.04
CA GLU A 42 -11.66 7.23 7.65
C GLU A 42 -10.67 7.33 6.50
N VAL A 43 -11.13 7.77 5.32
CA VAL A 43 -10.32 7.78 4.09
C VAL A 43 -10.16 9.20 3.57
N GLU A 44 -8.92 9.56 3.25
CA GLU A 44 -8.54 10.80 2.57
C GLU A 44 -7.80 10.49 1.27
N ARG A 45 -7.90 11.42 0.31
CA ARG A 45 -7.24 11.33 -1.00
C ARG A 45 -6.34 12.55 -1.22
N PRO A 46 -5.22 12.68 -0.48
CA PRO A 46 -4.30 13.79 -0.67
C PRO A 46 -3.63 13.73 -2.04
N VAL A 47 -3.52 14.87 -2.69
CA VAL A 47 -2.80 15.00 -3.98
C VAL A 47 -1.33 14.66 -3.80
N ALA A 48 -0.74 15.09 -2.70
CA ALA A 48 0.66 14.81 -2.34
C ALA A 48 1.64 15.03 -3.52
N GLY A 49 1.47 16.16 -4.21
CA GLY A 49 2.31 16.54 -5.34
C GLY A 49 2.03 15.82 -6.67
N TYR A 50 1.00 14.97 -6.76
CA TYR A 50 0.66 14.26 -8.01
C TYR A 50 -0.86 14.15 -8.23
N GLU A 51 -1.44 15.15 -8.92
CA GLU A 51 -2.89 15.24 -9.16
C GLU A 51 -3.47 14.08 -9.99
N ALA A 52 -2.67 13.50 -10.89
CA ALA A 52 -3.14 12.45 -11.80
C ALA A 52 -3.44 11.12 -11.05
N SER A 53 -2.87 10.93 -9.88
CA SER A 53 -3.08 9.75 -9.04
C SER A 53 -2.97 10.14 -7.56
N PRO A 54 -4.01 10.76 -6.96
CA PRO A 54 -4.00 11.10 -5.53
C PRO A 54 -3.74 9.87 -4.67
N ALA A 55 -2.93 10.02 -3.64
CA ALA A 55 -2.63 8.95 -2.70
C ALA A 55 -3.87 8.52 -1.91
N VAL A 56 -3.78 7.40 -1.22
CA VAL A 56 -4.80 6.94 -0.28
C VAL A 56 -4.23 7.01 1.13
N VAL A 57 -4.96 7.66 2.03
CA VAL A 57 -4.69 7.63 3.46
C VAL A 57 -5.93 7.10 4.15
N ALA A 58 -5.81 5.98 4.84
CA ALA A 58 -6.91 5.40 5.60
C ALA A 58 -6.55 5.26 7.07
N ARG A 59 -7.51 5.55 7.96
CA ARG A 59 -7.29 5.53 9.41
C ARG A 59 -8.37 4.80 10.16
N PHE A 60 -7.97 4.26 11.31
CA PHE A 60 -8.86 3.84 12.37
C PHE A 60 -8.26 4.22 13.72
N HIS A 61 -9.06 4.86 14.55
CA HIS A 61 -8.69 5.27 15.90
C HIS A 61 -9.51 4.55 16.97
N SER A 62 -8.85 4.19 18.08
CA SER A 62 -9.51 3.58 19.24
C SER A 62 -10.44 4.53 20.01
N GLY A 63 -10.37 5.84 19.71
CA GLY A 63 -11.02 6.87 20.50
C GLY A 63 -10.25 7.29 21.76
N GLN A 64 -9.13 6.63 22.07
CA GLN A 64 -8.26 6.98 23.19
C GLN A 64 -6.92 7.52 22.69
N PRO A 65 -6.32 8.53 23.35
CA PRO A 65 -5.00 9.03 22.99
C PRO A 65 -3.96 7.93 23.01
N GLY A 66 -3.03 7.95 22.04
CA GLY A 66 -1.97 6.95 21.95
C GLY A 66 -1.18 7.09 20.67
N ARG A 67 -0.26 6.16 20.45
CA ARG A 67 0.60 6.12 19.27
C ARG A 67 -0.14 5.60 18.05
N VAL A 68 0.34 6.00 16.88
CA VAL A 68 -0.19 5.57 15.58
C VAL A 68 0.82 4.64 14.91
N LEU A 69 0.39 3.41 14.62
CA LEU A 69 1.12 2.50 13.74
C LEU A 69 0.73 2.79 12.29
N GLN A 70 1.71 3.07 11.46
CA GLN A 70 1.50 3.28 10.04
C GLN A 70 1.95 2.06 9.23
N PHE A 71 1.10 1.62 8.30
CA PHE A 71 1.50 0.82 7.15
C PHE A 71 1.74 1.77 5.98
N ASN A 72 2.88 1.65 5.31
CA ASN A 72 3.17 2.45 4.13
C ASN A 72 3.51 1.54 2.96
N GLY A 73 2.96 1.84 1.79
CA GLY A 73 3.25 1.08 0.59
C GLY A 73 2.91 1.83 -0.69
N HIS A 74 3.33 1.27 -1.82
CA HIS A 74 3.04 1.81 -3.14
C HIS A 74 2.05 0.93 -3.90
N LEU A 75 1.28 1.56 -4.78
CA LEU A 75 0.27 0.92 -5.61
C LEU A 75 0.73 0.70 -7.05
N ASP A 76 1.77 1.44 -7.44
CA ASP A 76 2.32 1.35 -8.78
C ASP A 76 3.18 0.09 -8.96
N THR A 77 3.32 -0.32 -10.21
CA THR A 77 4.09 -1.49 -10.63
C THR A 77 5.06 -1.10 -11.74
N VAL A 78 6.13 -1.87 -11.88
CA VAL A 78 7.09 -1.69 -12.97
C VAL A 78 6.42 -1.76 -14.35
N HIS A 79 6.97 -1.03 -15.32
CA HIS A 79 6.49 -0.97 -16.71
C HIS A 79 6.86 -2.23 -17.51
N LEU A 80 6.36 -3.37 -17.04
CA LEU A 80 6.41 -4.64 -17.76
C LEU A 80 5.02 -4.99 -18.30
N PRO A 81 4.89 -5.95 -19.23
CA PRO A 81 3.58 -6.44 -19.60
C PRO A 81 2.77 -6.83 -18.36
N PHE A 82 1.54 -6.34 -18.27
CA PHE A 82 0.64 -6.67 -17.19
C PHE A 82 0.31 -8.17 -17.18
N VAL A 83 0.44 -8.78 -16.01
CA VAL A 83 0.04 -10.17 -15.76
C VAL A 83 -1.15 -10.15 -14.81
N PRO A 84 -2.34 -10.64 -15.24
CA PRO A 84 -3.52 -10.67 -14.38
C PRO A 84 -3.33 -11.63 -13.20
N PRO A 85 -4.09 -11.43 -12.09
CA PRO A 85 -4.01 -12.29 -10.93
C PRO A 85 -4.49 -13.72 -11.25
N ARG A 86 -3.76 -14.71 -10.75
CA ARG A 86 -4.18 -16.10 -10.73
C ARG A 86 -3.70 -16.77 -9.45
N VAL A 87 -4.43 -17.76 -8.97
CA VAL A 87 -4.07 -18.54 -7.78
C VAL A 87 -3.93 -20.00 -8.18
N GLU A 88 -2.78 -20.58 -7.91
CA GLU A 88 -2.46 -21.97 -8.21
C GLU A 88 -1.76 -22.61 -7.01
N ALA A 89 -2.28 -23.73 -6.53
CA ALA A 89 -1.70 -24.49 -5.42
C ALA A 89 -1.41 -23.62 -4.17
N GLY A 90 -2.28 -22.66 -3.84
CA GLY A 90 -2.11 -21.77 -2.69
C GLY A 90 -1.12 -20.62 -2.90
N VAL A 91 -0.60 -20.45 -4.11
CA VAL A 91 0.30 -19.34 -4.47
C VAL A 91 -0.41 -18.40 -5.43
N MET A 92 -0.36 -17.11 -5.13
CA MET A 92 -0.89 -16.06 -6.00
C MET A 92 0.21 -15.52 -6.92
N TYR A 93 -0.14 -15.34 -8.20
CA TYR A 93 0.70 -14.76 -9.25
C TYR A 93 0.01 -13.55 -9.85
N GLY A 94 0.78 -12.59 -10.34
CA GLY A 94 0.28 -11.40 -11.01
C GLY A 94 1.20 -10.19 -10.84
N SER A 95 0.97 -9.15 -11.64
CA SER A 95 1.75 -7.90 -11.54
C SER A 95 1.50 -7.21 -10.20
N GLY A 96 2.58 -6.97 -9.44
CA GLY A 96 2.52 -6.29 -8.14
C GLY A 96 2.09 -7.18 -6.97
N VAL A 97 1.94 -8.50 -7.12
CA VAL A 97 1.60 -9.40 -5.99
C VAL A 97 2.68 -9.33 -4.91
N SER A 98 3.94 -9.51 -5.28
CA SER A 98 5.05 -9.48 -4.34
C SER A 98 5.49 -8.05 -4.01
N ASP A 99 5.41 -7.15 -4.99
CA ASP A 99 5.92 -5.78 -4.94
C ASP A 99 4.85 -4.83 -5.47
N MET A 100 3.97 -4.17 -4.58
CA MET A 100 3.79 -4.65 -3.21
C MET A 100 2.30 -4.70 -2.82
N LYS A 101 1.37 -4.87 -3.81
CA LYS A 101 -0.08 -4.90 -3.57
C LYS A 101 -0.50 -6.04 -2.63
N GLY A 102 0.23 -7.18 -2.63
CA GLY A 102 0.01 -8.25 -1.66
C GLY A 102 0.30 -7.80 -0.23
N GLY A 103 1.36 -7.04 -0.03
CA GLY A 103 1.69 -6.42 1.25
C GLY A 103 0.64 -5.39 1.69
N ILE A 104 0.15 -4.55 0.77
CA ILE A 104 -0.95 -3.61 1.06
C ILE A 104 -2.21 -4.39 1.47
N SER A 105 -2.53 -5.49 0.78
CA SER A 105 -3.68 -6.33 1.13
C SER A 105 -3.55 -6.93 2.52
N ALA A 106 -2.34 -7.37 2.90
CA ALA A 106 -2.04 -7.85 4.24
C ALA A 106 -2.18 -6.75 5.30
N ALA A 107 -1.73 -5.52 4.99
CA ALA A 107 -1.91 -4.35 5.86
C ALA A 107 -3.40 -4.02 6.06
N VAL A 108 -4.19 -4.04 5.00
CA VAL A 108 -5.65 -3.84 5.07
C VAL A 108 -6.30 -4.90 5.96
N GLU A 109 -5.92 -6.17 5.81
CA GLU A 109 -6.46 -7.24 6.65
C GLU A 109 -6.03 -7.08 8.12
N ALA A 110 -4.79 -6.67 8.38
CA ALA A 110 -4.34 -6.36 9.73
C ALA A 110 -5.13 -5.22 10.37
N MET A 111 -5.44 -4.16 9.61
CA MET A 111 -6.28 -3.05 10.10
C MET A 111 -7.70 -3.52 10.43
N ARG A 112 -8.30 -4.41 9.61
CA ARG A 112 -9.61 -5.03 9.89
C ARG A 112 -9.58 -5.83 11.18
N VAL A 113 -8.58 -6.68 11.36
CA VAL A 113 -8.42 -7.50 12.57
C VAL A 113 -8.29 -6.63 13.82
N LEU A 114 -7.50 -5.55 13.75
CA LEU A 114 -7.32 -4.63 14.87
C LEU A 114 -8.63 -3.91 15.23
N ARG A 115 -9.39 -3.47 14.23
CA ARG A 115 -10.69 -2.82 14.42
C ARG A 115 -11.75 -3.79 14.95
N ASP A 116 -11.99 -4.87 14.22
CA ASP A 116 -13.10 -5.80 14.47
C ASP A 116 -12.89 -6.61 15.75
N GLY A 117 -11.63 -6.93 16.07
CA GLY A 117 -11.26 -7.63 17.30
C GLY A 117 -11.19 -6.77 18.55
N GLY A 118 -11.30 -5.43 18.41
CA GLY A 118 -11.16 -4.51 19.53
C GLY A 118 -9.78 -4.54 20.18
N PHE A 119 -8.74 -4.92 19.43
CA PHE A 119 -7.39 -5.05 19.97
C PHE A 119 -6.69 -3.72 20.17
N LEU A 120 -7.23 -2.63 19.62
CA LEU A 120 -6.64 -1.29 19.71
C LEU A 120 -7.21 -0.57 20.94
N SER A 121 -6.53 -0.66 22.08
CA SER A 121 -6.96 -0.04 23.34
C SER A 121 -6.66 1.46 23.42
N ALA A 122 -5.67 1.95 22.67
CA ALA A 122 -5.27 3.36 22.58
C ALA A 122 -4.57 3.66 21.26
N GLY A 123 -4.59 4.93 20.83
CA GLY A 123 -3.97 5.35 19.59
C GLY A 123 -4.73 4.91 18.34
N GLY A 124 -4.01 4.67 17.24
CA GLY A 124 -4.61 4.38 15.95
C GLY A 124 -3.71 3.54 15.04
N VAL A 125 -4.30 3.18 13.92
CA VAL A 125 -3.59 2.62 12.76
C VAL A 125 -3.87 3.48 11.56
N MET A 126 -2.88 3.60 10.67
CA MET A 126 -2.97 4.36 9.43
C MET A 126 -2.35 3.55 8.29
N LEU A 127 -2.96 3.57 7.13
CA LEU A 127 -2.39 3.13 5.87
C LEU A 127 -2.14 4.35 5.00
N THR A 128 -0.95 4.45 4.43
CA THR A 128 -0.64 5.36 3.33
C THR A 128 -0.25 4.54 2.10
N ALA A 129 -0.94 4.74 0.99
CA ALA A 129 -0.67 4.06 -0.26
C ALA A 129 -0.51 5.08 -1.39
N HIS A 130 0.55 4.97 -2.18
CA HIS A 130 0.97 6.02 -3.11
C HIS A 130 1.44 5.46 -4.45
N ASP A 131 1.58 6.36 -5.43
CA ASP A 131 2.21 6.15 -6.74
C ASP A 131 3.66 6.67 -6.71
N LEU A 132 4.32 6.69 -7.84
CA LEU A 132 5.65 7.25 -8.07
C LEU A 132 6.79 6.58 -7.31
N HIS A 133 6.66 5.27 -7.03
CA HIS A 133 7.68 4.51 -6.35
C HIS A 133 8.64 3.80 -7.30
N GLU A 134 8.11 3.10 -8.29
CA GLU A 134 8.88 2.20 -9.13
C GLU A 134 9.73 2.92 -10.18
N VAL A 135 11.00 2.59 -10.21
CA VAL A 135 11.95 3.14 -11.18
C VAL A 135 11.78 2.49 -12.55
N PRO A 136 12.11 3.16 -13.66
CA PRO A 136 12.75 4.48 -13.74
C PRO A 136 11.80 5.68 -13.69
N TRP A 137 10.50 5.47 -13.54
CA TRP A 137 9.47 6.51 -13.64
C TRP A 137 9.03 7.08 -12.29
N GLY A 138 9.26 6.32 -11.22
CA GLY A 138 9.06 6.76 -9.85
C GLY A 138 10.25 7.59 -9.37
N ASP A 139 9.97 8.62 -8.59
CA ASP A 139 10.96 9.55 -8.05
C ASP A 139 10.78 9.80 -6.55
N GLY A 140 9.82 9.11 -5.93
CA GLY A 140 9.49 9.26 -4.52
C GLY A 140 8.81 10.57 -4.14
N THR A 141 8.41 11.39 -5.13
CA THR A 141 7.78 12.70 -4.87
C THR A 141 6.56 12.56 -3.96
N GLN A 142 5.70 11.58 -4.24
CA GLN A 142 4.43 11.46 -3.53
C GLN A 142 4.62 11.01 -2.06
N VAL A 143 5.48 10.04 -1.78
CA VAL A 143 5.77 9.64 -0.40
C VAL A 143 6.44 10.75 0.40
N ASN A 144 7.36 11.51 -0.22
CA ASN A 144 7.99 12.65 0.43
C ASN A 144 6.98 13.78 0.74
N ALA A 145 6.03 14.03 -0.16
CA ALA A 145 4.97 15.00 0.08
C ALA A 145 4.03 14.55 1.22
N LEU A 146 3.63 13.28 1.25
CA LEU A 146 2.83 12.73 2.36
C LEU A 146 3.51 12.93 3.71
N ILE A 147 4.81 12.68 3.79
CA ILE A 147 5.59 12.92 5.03
C ILE A 147 5.59 14.41 5.39
N ALA A 148 5.82 15.28 4.41
CA ALA A 148 5.85 16.73 4.62
C ALA A 148 4.48 17.29 5.03
N GLU A 149 3.38 16.70 4.57
CA GLU A 149 2.00 17.04 4.92
C GLU A 149 1.56 16.43 6.27
N GLY A 150 2.43 15.67 6.94
CA GLY A 150 2.18 15.12 8.26
C GLY A 150 1.48 13.75 8.29
N PHE A 151 1.38 13.06 7.15
CA PHE A 151 0.89 11.69 7.08
C PHE A 151 1.99 10.71 7.50
N ILE A 152 2.35 10.76 8.79
CA ILE A 152 3.39 9.94 9.39
C ILE A 152 2.95 9.43 10.77
N GLY A 153 3.16 8.14 11.02
CA GLY A 153 2.89 7.49 12.30
C GLY A 153 4.10 7.50 13.24
N ASP A 154 3.88 7.12 14.50
CA ASP A 154 4.97 6.96 15.50
C ASP A 154 5.87 5.76 15.19
N GLY A 155 5.36 4.79 14.44
CA GLY A 155 6.11 3.67 13.90
C GLY A 155 5.57 3.29 12.54
N VAL A 156 6.46 2.94 11.60
CA VAL A 156 6.10 2.63 10.21
C VAL A 156 6.52 1.22 9.87
N LEU A 157 5.60 0.44 9.31
CA LEU A 157 5.85 -0.85 8.68
C LEU A 157 5.67 -0.73 7.17
N LEU A 158 6.66 -1.19 6.42
CA LEU A 158 6.59 -1.36 4.98
C LEU A 158 6.39 -2.85 4.70
N PRO A 159 5.17 -3.28 4.36
CA PRO A 159 4.86 -4.70 4.12
C PRO A 159 5.30 -5.12 2.71
N GLU A 160 6.53 -4.82 2.35
CA GLU A 160 7.12 -5.20 1.09
C GLU A 160 7.75 -6.61 1.18
N TYR A 161 7.99 -7.21 0.00
CA TYR A 161 8.35 -8.62 -0.10
C TYR A 161 9.48 -9.05 0.84
N HIS A 162 9.41 -10.28 1.18
CA HIS A 162 10.10 -11.10 2.17
C HIS A 162 11.33 -10.53 2.80
N CYS A 163 11.37 -10.53 4.09
CA CYS A 163 12.66 -10.43 4.74
C CYS A 163 12.78 -11.53 5.79
N HIS A 164 13.45 -12.62 5.43
CA HIS A 164 14.04 -13.47 6.44
C HIS A 164 15.11 -12.71 7.22
N ASN A 165 15.60 -11.59 6.68
CA ASN A 165 16.57 -10.69 7.29
C ASN A 165 16.05 -9.25 7.20
N CYS A 166 16.27 -8.45 8.23
CA CYS A 166 16.02 -7.01 8.20
C CYS A 166 17.15 -6.31 7.44
N PRO A 167 16.92 -5.70 6.27
CA PRO A 167 17.95 -4.95 5.56
C PRO A 167 18.28 -3.68 6.34
N VAL A 168 19.53 -3.50 6.74
CA VAL A 168 20.01 -2.33 7.49
C VAL A 168 20.90 -1.41 6.65
N VAL A 169 21.26 -1.83 5.42
CA VAL A 169 22.08 -1.08 4.48
C VAL A 169 21.56 -1.30 3.06
N GLY A 170 21.29 -0.22 2.33
CA GLY A 170 20.96 -0.22 0.92
C GLY A 170 22.16 0.17 0.04
N ARG A 171 22.16 -0.26 -1.21
CA ARG A 171 23.10 0.20 -2.23
C ARG A 171 22.49 1.40 -2.97
N GLY A 172 23.32 2.37 -3.32
CA GLY A 172 22.93 3.41 -4.27
C GLY A 172 22.67 2.79 -5.64
N GLN A 173 21.66 3.30 -6.33
CA GLN A 173 21.28 2.87 -7.68
C GLN A 173 21.25 4.11 -8.60
N ALA A 174 21.76 3.97 -9.82
CA ALA A 174 21.60 4.97 -10.88
C ALA A 174 21.13 4.25 -12.14
N MET A 175 20.10 4.81 -12.77
CA MET A 175 19.58 4.32 -14.04
C MET A 175 19.85 5.34 -15.15
N PHE A 176 20.25 4.83 -16.31
CA PHE A 176 20.54 5.64 -17.48
C PHE A 176 19.74 5.11 -18.66
N GLN A 177 19.09 6.01 -19.39
CA GLN A 177 18.47 5.69 -20.67
C GLN A 177 19.38 6.19 -21.78
N VAL A 178 19.85 5.28 -22.65
CA VAL A 178 20.57 5.63 -23.86
C VAL A 178 19.62 5.51 -25.04
N ARG A 179 19.46 6.59 -25.80
CA ARG A 179 18.76 6.58 -27.09
C ARG A 179 19.82 6.58 -28.19
N VAL A 180 19.75 5.60 -29.07
CA VAL A 180 20.61 5.47 -30.27
C VAL A 180 19.79 5.83 -31.50
#